data_2aac78cacdca6e374eec0d117ddc2eb7
#
_entry.id   2aac78cacdca6e374eec0d117ddc2eb7
#
_cell.length_a   1.000
_cell.length_b   1.000
_cell.length_c   1.000
_cell.angle_alpha   90.00
_cell.angle_beta   90.00
_cell.angle_gamma   90.00
#
_symmetry.space_group_name_H-M   'P 1'
#
loop_
_entity.id
_entity.type
_entity.pdbx_description
1 polymer ?
#
loop_
_entity_poly.entity_id
_entity_poly.type
_entity_poly.pdbx_seq_one_letter_code
_entity_poly.pdbx_strand_id
1 'polypeptide(L)'
;YYEMGTDDIVLTVLTDSMELYQSRLREMHAEFGEYSEVDAAVDFARYLQGETTDNMTDLTYVDQRRIHNLKYFTWIEQQGKTYEEIMDQWYDRDYWTGFQGQVEEIDELIEEFNAEVGLLK
;
A
#
# COMPACT_ATOMS: atom_id res chain seq x y z
N TYR A 1 -15.51 11.14 -10.41
CA TYR A 1 -15.38 12.03 -9.25
C TYR A 1 -14.28 13.06 -9.46
N TYR A 2 -13.09 12.63 -9.82
CA TYR A 2 -11.95 13.51 -10.10
C TYR A 2 -11.84 13.94 -11.56
N GLU A 3 -12.71 13.46 -12.45
CA GLU A 3 -12.69 13.73 -13.89
C GLU A 3 -11.29 13.53 -14.53
N MET A 4 -10.62 12.46 -14.12
CA MET A 4 -9.24 12.15 -14.52
C MET A 4 -9.13 11.91 -16.03
N GLY A 5 -8.07 12.44 -16.62
CA GLY A 5 -7.74 12.32 -18.04
C GLY A 5 -6.55 11.39 -18.30
N THR A 6 -6.02 11.46 -19.50
CA THR A 6 -4.88 10.62 -19.94
C THR A 6 -3.56 10.97 -19.27
N ASP A 7 -3.44 12.17 -18.72
CA ASP A 7 -2.22 12.67 -18.08
C ASP A 7 -2.21 12.43 -16.57
N ASP A 8 -3.32 11.92 -16.03
CA ASP A 8 -3.46 11.59 -14.61
C ASP A 8 -3.01 10.16 -14.33
N ILE A 9 -2.49 9.94 -13.12
CA ILE A 9 -1.97 8.64 -12.70
C ILE A 9 -2.74 8.16 -11.47
N VAL A 10 -3.23 6.92 -11.52
CA VAL A 10 -3.77 6.21 -10.35
C VAL A 10 -2.72 5.20 -9.88
N LEU A 11 -2.25 5.39 -8.65
CA LEU A 11 -1.32 4.47 -8.00
C LEU A 11 -2.05 3.64 -6.95
N THR A 12 -1.79 2.33 -6.96
CA THR A 12 -2.26 1.42 -5.90
C THR A 12 -1.17 0.43 -5.53
N VAL A 13 -1.27 -0.12 -4.32
CA VAL A 13 -0.37 -1.17 -3.85
C VAL A 13 -1.11 -2.50 -3.91
N LEU A 14 -0.58 -3.45 -4.69
CA LEU A 14 -1.03 -4.83 -4.70
C LEU A 14 -0.21 -5.61 -3.67
N THR A 15 -0.88 -6.16 -2.66
CA THR A 15 -0.20 -6.83 -1.54
C THR A 15 0.06 -8.30 -1.86
N ASP A 16 -0.99 -9.12 -1.89
CA ASP A 16 -0.89 -10.57 -1.99
C ASP A 16 -1.65 -11.11 -3.20
N SER A 17 -1.15 -12.22 -3.76
CA SER A 17 -1.91 -12.97 -4.75
C SER A 17 -3.01 -13.80 -4.09
N MET A 18 -4.05 -14.16 -4.87
CA MET A 18 -5.18 -14.95 -4.38
C MET A 18 -4.76 -16.32 -3.80
N GLU A 19 -3.60 -16.81 -4.19
CA GLU A 19 -3.04 -18.07 -3.69
C GLU A 19 -2.82 -18.07 -2.17
N LEU A 20 -2.50 -16.93 -1.59
CA LEU A 20 -2.28 -16.77 -0.15
C LEU A 20 -3.59 -16.74 0.67
N TYR A 21 -4.73 -16.58 0.01
CA TYR A 21 -6.04 -16.47 0.68
C TYR A 21 -6.82 -17.80 0.78
N GLN A 22 -6.20 -18.93 0.45
CA GLN A 22 -6.88 -20.24 0.45
C GLN A 22 -7.42 -20.64 1.83
N SER A 23 -6.72 -20.30 2.92
CA SER A 23 -7.22 -20.53 4.27
C SER A 23 -8.45 -19.71 4.56
N ARG A 24 -8.43 -18.42 4.15
CA ARG A 24 -9.56 -17.52 4.35
C ARG A 24 -10.78 -17.94 3.56
N LEU A 25 -10.60 -18.43 2.33
CA LEU A 25 -11.71 -18.97 1.53
C LEU A 25 -12.37 -20.16 2.23
N ARG A 26 -11.58 -21.07 2.83
CA ARG A 26 -12.13 -22.20 3.60
C ARG A 26 -12.90 -21.75 4.84
N GLU A 27 -12.38 -20.73 5.55
CA GLU A 27 -13.07 -20.15 6.71
C GLU A 27 -14.41 -19.53 6.30
N MET A 28 -14.42 -18.75 5.23
CA MET A 28 -15.63 -18.11 4.70
C MET A 28 -16.65 -19.17 4.27
N HIS A 29 -16.21 -20.22 3.58
CA HIS A 29 -17.07 -21.33 3.20
C HIS A 29 -17.67 -22.04 4.42
N ALA A 30 -16.90 -22.25 5.48
CA ALA A 30 -17.38 -22.87 6.71
C ALA A 30 -18.37 -21.97 7.46
N GLU A 31 -18.21 -20.67 7.40
CA GLU A 31 -19.04 -19.67 8.11
C GLU A 31 -20.32 -19.34 7.34
N PHE A 32 -20.23 -19.15 6.02
CA PHE A 32 -21.31 -18.63 5.18
C PHE A 32 -21.91 -19.66 4.20
N GLY A 33 -21.29 -20.84 4.06
CA GLY A 33 -21.66 -21.86 3.10
C GLY A 33 -21.03 -21.67 1.72
N GLU A 34 -21.53 -22.40 0.73
CA GLU A 34 -21.02 -22.30 -0.64
C GLU A 34 -21.38 -20.96 -1.28
N TYR A 35 -20.42 -20.36 -1.94
CA TYR A 35 -20.60 -19.13 -2.70
C TYR A 35 -21.46 -19.41 -3.93
N SER A 36 -22.66 -18.86 -3.97
CA SER A 36 -23.65 -19.11 -5.01
C SER A 36 -23.60 -18.09 -6.14
N GLU A 37 -24.31 -18.39 -7.24
CA GLU A 37 -24.51 -17.44 -8.33
C GLU A 37 -25.24 -16.16 -7.87
N VAL A 38 -26.10 -16.27 -6.87
CA VAL A 38 -26.80 -15.12 -6.29
C VAL A 38 -25.82 -14.24 -5.53
N ASP A 39 -24.90 -14.83 -4.73
CA ASP A 39 -23.87 -14.09 -4.02
C ASP A 39 -22.95 -13.38 -5.02
N ALA A 40 -22.55 -14.07 -6.09
CA ALA A 40 -21.74 -13.49 -7.15
C ALA A 40 -22.43 -12.31 -7.85
N ALA A 41 -23.73 -12.42 -8.12
CA ALA A 41 -24.49 -11.33 -8.74
C ALA A 41 -24.63 -10.12 -7.80
N VAL A 42 -24.84 -10.37 -6.51
CA VAL A 42 -24.91 -9.31 -5.49
C VAL A 42 -23.57 -8.60 -5.35
N ASP A 43 -22.48 -9.35 -5.25
CA ASP A 43 -21.14 -8.80 -5.10
C ASP A 43 -20.70 -8.03 -6.34
N PHE A 44 -21.00 -8.56 -7.52
CA PHE A 44 -20.75 -7.86 -8.78
C PHE A 44 -21.49 -6.52 -8.85
N ALA A 45 -22.80 -6.52 -8.55
CA ALA A 45 -23.61 -5.30 -8.56
C ALA A 45 -23.13 -4.29 -7.51
N ARG A 46 -22.71 -4.76 -6.33
CA ARG A 46 -22.35 -3.92 -5.19
C ARG A 46 -20.93 -3.34 -5.29
N TYR A 47 -19.97 -4.13 -5.77
CA TYR A 47 -18.56 -3.80 -5.68
C TYR A 47 -17.84 -3.61 -7.01
N LEU A 48 -18.37 -4.15 -8.10
CA LEU A 48 -17.73 -4.08 -9.40
C LEU A 48 -18.49 -3.23 -10.43
N GLN A 49 -19.82 -3.31 -10.44
CA GLN A 49 -20.64 -2.57 -11.39
C GLN A 49 -21.00 -1.16 -10.89
N GLY A 50 -21.09 -0.98 -9.58
CA GLY A 50 -21.48 0.29 -8.98
C GLY A 50 -20.34 1.28 -8.94
N GLU A 51 -20.43 2.36 -9.70
CA GLU A 51 -19.55 3.53 -9.56
C GLU A 51 -19.99 4.36 -8.34
N THR A 52 -19.59 3.95 -7.14
CA THR A 52 -19.96 4.62 -5.91
C THR A 52 -18.74 5.20 -5.20
N THR A 53 -18.98 6.24 -4.40
CA THR A 53 -17.96 6.86 -3.56
C THR A 53 -18.07 6.44 -2.09
N ASP A 54 -18.84 5.39 -1.78
CA ASP A 54 -19.14 4.97 -0.43
C ASP A 54 -17.90 4.55 0.38
N ASN A 55 -16.89 4.02 -0.32
CA ASN A 55 -15.63 3.57 0.27
C ASN A 55 -14.44 4.48 -0.12
N MET A 56 -14.71 5.69 -0.57
CA MET A 56 -13.70 6.67 -0.94
C MET A 56 -13.64 7.80 0.09
N THR A 57 -12.44 8.20 0.45
CA THR A 57 -12.20 9.38 1.27
C THR A 57 -11.23 10.29 0.54
N ASP A 58 -11.69 11.49 0.20
CA ASP A 58 -10.82 12.55 -0.30
C ASP A 58 -10.12 13.20 0.90
N LEU A 59 -8.80 12.96 1.00
CA LEU A 59 -8.04 13.32 2.18
C LEU A 59 -7.76 14.82 2.25
N THR A 60 -8.35 15.48 3.22
CA THR A 60 -7.92 16.83 3.63
C THR A 60 -6.53 16.78 4.27
N TYR A 61 -5.89 17.94 4.44
CA TYR A 61 -4.61 18.02 5.17
C TYR A 61 -4.68 17.39 6.57
N VAL A 62 -5.79 17.58 7.27
CA VAL A 62 -5.99 16.99 8.61
C VAL A 62 -6.10 15.48 8.53
N ASP A 63 -6.78 14.95 7.53
CA ASP A 63 -6.89 13.50 7.33
C ASP A 63 -5.56 12.87 6.96
N GLN A 64 -4.81 13.49 6.05
CA GLN A 64 -3.46 13.07 5.70
C GLN A 64 -2.55 13.04 6.94
N ARG A 65 -2.61 14.09 7.76
CA ARG A 65 -1.86 14.17 9.01
C ARG A 65 -2.26 13.08 10.00
N ARG A 66 -3.54 12.81 10.14
CA ARG A 66 -4.08 11.74 10.99
C ARG A 66 -3.55 10.37 10.53
N ILE A 67 -3.59 10.08 9.24
CA ILE A 67 -3.06 8.83 8.68
C ILE A 67 -1.56 8.73 8.89
N HIS A 68 -0.82 9.80 8.62
CA HIS A 68 0.63 9.84 8.87
C HIS A 68 0.97 9.51 10.34
N ASN A 69 0.20 10.04 11.29
CA ASN A 69 0.42 9.81 12.71
C ASN A 69 0.19 8.34 13.14
N LEU A 70 -0.49 7.50 12.34
CA LEU A 70 -0.60 6.06 12.61
C LEU A 70 0.75 5.34 12.54
N LYS A 71 1.76 5.94 11.91
CA LYS A 71 3.14 5.47 11.91
C LYS A 71 3.73 5.37 13.31
N TYR A 72 3.17 6.09 14.30
CA TYR A 72 3.56 5.95 15.68
C TYR A 72 3.49 4.48 16.14
N PHE A 73 2.38 3.81 15.88
CA PHE A 73 2.17 2.44 16.33
C PHE A 73 3.03 1.41 15.60
N THR A 74 3.31 1.62 14.34
CA THR A 74 4.04 0.66 13.50
C THR A 74 5.54 0.92 13.44
N TRP A 75 5.95 2.18 13.38
CA TRP A 75 7.35 2.54 13.19
C TRP A 75 8.05 2.88 14.51
N ILE A 76 7.40 3.63 15.38
CA ILE A 76 8.00 4.02 16.66
C ILE A 76 7.90 2.85 17.65
N GLU A 77 6.70 2.38 17.97
CA GLU A 77 6.50 1.34 18.99
C GLU A 77 7.07 -0.02 18.58
N GLN A 78 6.90 -0.42 17.32
CA GLN A 78 7.28 -1.77 16.88
C GLN A 78 8.70 -1.85 16.33
N GLN A 79 9.22 -0.78 15.74
CA GLN A 79 10.51 -0.80 15.05
C GLN A 79 11.55 0.15 15.64
N GLY A 80 11.21 0.83 16.73
CA GLY A 80 12.16 1.67 17.46
C GLY A 80 12.61 2.94 16.74
N LYS A 81 11.83 3.41 15.75
CA LYS A 81 12.08 4.71 15.14
C LYS A 81 11.77 5.83 16.12
N THR A 82 12.46 6.95 15.99
CA THR A 82 12.18 8.13 16.81
C THR A 82 11.00 8.93 16.26
N TYR A 83 10.41 9.75 17.10
CA TYR A 83 9.37 10.67 16.69
C TYR A 83 9.88 11.66 15.65
N GLU A 84 11.10 12.15 15.83
CA GLU A 84 11.76 13.09 14.92
C GLU A 84 11.91 12.51 13.52
N GLU A 85 12.42 11.28 13.39
CA GLU A 85 12.55 10.59 12.10
C GLU A 85 11.21 10.50 11.36
N ILE A 86 10.10 10.26 12.08
CA ILE A 86 8.77 10.21 11.47
C ILE A 86 8.28 11.61 11.09
N MET A 87 8.62 12.63 11.88
CA MET A 87 8.20 13.99 11.57
C MET A 87 9.00 14.61 10.43
N ASP A 88 10.24 14.22 10.22
CA ASP A 88 11.03 14.63 9.05
C ASP A 88 10.32 14.25 7.74
N GLN A 89 9.71 13.08 7.68
CA GLN A 89 8.90 12.68 6.52
C GLN A 89 7.74 13.65 6.21
N TRP A 90 7.27 14.39 7.19
CA TRP A 90 6.15 15.32 7.04
C TRP A 90 6.59 16.76 6.83
N TYR A 91 7.65 17.18 7.48
CA TYR A 91 8.08 18.59 7.51
C TYR A 91 9.25 18.89 6.59
N ASP A 92 10.13 17.93 6.36
CA ASP A 92 11.24 18.11 5.43
C ASP A 92 10.74 17.97 3.98
N ARG A 93 10.85 19.05 3.22
CA ARG A 93 10.41 19.11 1.83
C ARG A 93 11.27 18.28 0.89
N ASP A 94 12.52 18.08 1.27
CA ASP A 94 13.51 17.39 0.46
C ASP A 94 13.64 15.90 0.85
N TYR A 95 12.92 15.46 1.90
CA TYR A 95 12.98 14.09 2.40
C TYR A 95 12.81 13.04 1.28
N TRP A 96 11.73 13.14 0.52
CA TRP A 96 11.42 12.16 -0.52
C TRP A 96 12.26 12.33 -1.78
N THR A 97 12.60 13.55 -2.16
CA THR A 97 13.52 13.82 -3.29
C THR A 97 14.94 13.41 -2.96
N GLY A 98 15.34 13.50 -1.69
CA GLY A 98 16.62 12.99 -1.20
C GLY A 98 16.77 11.48 -1.43
N PHE A 99 15.70 10.70 -1.22
CA PHE A 99 15.72 9.26 -1.56
C PHE A 99 15.91 8.99 -3.05
N GLN A 100 15.25 9.77 -3.90
CA GLN A 100 15.44 9.64 -5.34
C GLN A 100 16.88 9.94 -5.77
N GLY A 101 17.55 10.87 -5.09
CA GLY A 101 18.96 11.19 -5.33
C GLY A 101 19.94 10.09 -4.93
N GLN A 102 19.52 9.09 -4.16
CA GLN A 102 20.37 7.98 -3.70
C GLN A 102 20.31 6.74 -4.63
N VAL A 103 19.54 6.77 -5.71
CA VAL A 103 19.31 5.59 -6.56
C VAL A 103 20.64 5.02 -7.10
N GLU A 104 21.52 5.85 -7.61
CA GLU A 104 22.81 5.41 -8.17
C GLU A 104 23.69 4.76 -7.08
N GLU A 105 23.78 5.35 -5.90
CA GLU A 105 24.54 4.80 -4.77
C GLU A 105 23.95 3.47 -4.28
N ILE A 106 22.62 3.36 -4.24
CA ILE A 106 21.93 2.12 -3.85
C ILE A 106 22.19 1.01 -4.86
N ASP A 107 22.15 1.32 -6.16
CA ASP A 107 22.44 0.37 -7.21
C ASP A 107 23.89 -0.16 -7.13
N GLU A 108 24.86 0.72 -6.88
CA GLU A 108 26.26 0.32 -6.66
C GLU A 108 26.40 -0.62 -5.46
N LEU A 109 25.75 -0.31 -4.33
CA LEU A 109 25.76 -1.14 -3.11
C LEU A 109 25.07 -2.51 -3.36
N ILE A 110 24.02 -2.56 -4.16
CA ILE A 110 23.38 -3.81 -4.55
C ILE A 110 24.31 -4.67 -5.41
N GLU A 111 25.02 -4.06 -6.36
CA GLU A 111 25.98 -4.78 -7.20
C GLU A 111 27.16 -5.33 -6.37
N GLU A 112 27.72 -4.53 -5.45
CA GLU A 112 28.75 -4.97 -4.51
C GLU A 112 28.29 -6.14 -3.67
N PHE A 113 27.11 -6.06 -3.08
CA PHE A 113 26.53 -7.15 -2.30
C PHE A 113 26.32 -8.42 -3.14
N ASN A 114 25.79 -8.27 -4.35
CA ASN A 114 25.56 -9.41 -5.24
C ASN A 114 26.89 -10.07 -5.67
N ALA A 115 27.95 -9.29 -5.85
CA ALA A 115 29.27 -9.81 -6.14
C ALA A 115 29.84 -10.57 -4.93
N GLU A 116 29.71 -10.02 -3.72
CA GLU A 116 30.20 -10.62 -2.48
C GLU A 116 29.54 -11.98 -2.18
N VAL A 117 28.22 -12.06 -2.38
CA VAL A 117 27.46 -13.31 -2.16
C VAL A 117 27.46 -14.27 -3.36
N GLY A 118 28.15 -13.92 -4.46
CA GLY A 118 28.32 -14.78 -5.63
C GLY A 118 27.07 -14.91 -6.52
N LEU A 119 26.17 -13.93 -6.49
CA LEU A 119 24.99 -13.86 -7.35
C LEU A 119 25.30 -13.26 -8.73
N LEU A 120 26.33 -12.44 -8.85
CA LEU A 120 26.84 -11.97 -10.14
C LEU A 120 27.82 -13.02 -10.68
N LYS A 121 27.53 -13.50 -11.92
CA LYS A 121 28.39 -14.43 -12.67
C LYS A 121 29.32 -13.68 -13.59
#